data_a7325314892dc6aa40a912c4b49ebbb6
#
_entry.id   a7325314892dc6aa40a912c4b49ebbb6
#
_cell.length_a   1.000
_cell.length_b   1.000
_cell.length_c   1.000
_cell.angle_alpha   90.00
_cell.angle_beta   90.00
_cell.angle_gamma   90.00
#
_symmetry.space_group_name_H-M   'P 1'
#
loop_
_entity.id
_entity.type
_entity.pdbx_description
1 polymer ?
#
loop_
_entity_poly.entity_id
_entity_poly.type
_entity_poly.pdbx_seq_one_letter_code
_entity_poly.pdbx_strand_id
1 'polypeptide(L)'
;MAVAGLVGCSFCLDFGYFQAHNEGLDLTKAREVPRWRQSDVFTRLERDVLEYAEAMTLTPPTVTDEMSARLLDALGPAALVELTAFIALANFATRTNTAFGIESQGFATACGLKPLAAPSTT
;
A
#
# COMPACT_ATOMS: atom_id res chain seq x y z
N MET A 1 0.28 0.62 -2.75
CA MET A 1 0.63 1.94 -2.19
C MET A 1 1.20 1.87 -0.77
N ALA A 2 0.64 1.09 0.17
CA ALA A 2 1.19 0.99 1.53
C ALA A 2 2.67 0.56 1.57
N VAL A 3 3.04 -0.47 0.83
CA VAL A 3 4.43 -0.91 0.67
C VAL A 3 5.32 0.22 0.13
N ALA A 4 4.85 0.90 -0.91
CA ALA A 4 5.57 2.01 -1.52
C ALA A 4 5.80 3.18 -0.55
N GLY A 5 4.81 3.49 0.27
CA GLY A 5 4.92 4.52 1.30
C GLY A 5 5.95 4.17 2.36
N LEU A 6 6.00 2.92 2.81
CA LEU A 6 6.94 2.47 3.83
C LEU A 6 8.39 2.37 3.30
N VAL A 7 8.57 1.89 2.07
CA VAL A 7 9.90 1.80 1.42
C VAL A 7 10.42 3.18 0.97
N GLY A 8 9.52 4.12 0.70
CA GLY A 8 9.87 5.46 0.21
C GLY A 8 10.02 5.53 -1.31
N CYS A 9 9.27 4.69 -2.05
CA CYS A 9 9.29 4.69 -3.52
C CYS A 9 8.31 5.75 -4.06
N SER A 10 8.80 6.94 -4.40
CA SER A 10 7.97 8.02 -4.93
C SER A 10 7.33 7.68 -6.28
N PHE A 11 8.05 6.99 -7.16
CA PHE A 11 7.50 6.46 -8.41
C PHE A 11 6.32 5.51 -8.14
N CYS A 12 6.49 4.57 -7.22
CA CYS A 12 5.45 3.58 -6.93
C CYS A 12 4.20 4.18 -6.29
N LEU A 13 4.35 5.23 -5.48
CA LEU A 13 3.22 5.98 -4.93
C LEU A 13 2.46 6.73 -6.02
N ASP A 14 3.17 7.48 -6.85
CA ASP A 14 2.59 8.23 -7.97
C ASP A 14 1.88 7.31 -8.95
N PHE A 15 2.55 6.27 -9.40
CA PHE A 15 2.01 5.30 -10.36
C PHE A 15 0.84 4.50 -9.77
N GLY A 16 0.93 4.07 -8.52
CA GLY A 16 -0.17 3.36 -7.86
C GLY A 16 -1.41 4.23 -7.67
N TYR A 17 -1.24 5.50 -7.38
CA TYR A 17 -2.35 6.45 -7.29
C TYR A 17 -2.98 6.73 -8.67
N PHE A 18 -2.15 6.90 -9.68
CA PHE A 18 -2.59 7.00 -11.08
C PHE A 18 -3.37 5.76 -11.53
N GLN A 19 -2.89 4.55 -11.20
CA GLN A 19 -3.62 3.32 -11.51
C GLN A 19 -4.97 3.25 -10.78
N ALA A 20 -5.02 3.61 -9.50
CA ALA A 20 -6.28 3.68 -8.76
C ALA A 20 -7.32 4.58 -9.46
N HIS A 21 -6.87 5.71 -10.00
CA HIS A 21 -7.71 6.60 -10.81
C HIS A 21 -8.21 5.91 -12.09
N ASN A 22 -7.32 5.29 -12.85
CA ASN A 22 -7.68 4.64 -14.11
C ASN A 22 -8.61 3.44 -13.94
N GLU A 23 -8.49 2.72 -12.83
CA GLU A 23 -9.34 1.57 -12.50
C GLU A 23 -10.66 1.98 -11.81
N GLY A 24 -10.88 3.27 -11.60
CA GLY A 24 -12.10 3.77 -10.96
C GLY A 24 -12.23 3.42 -9.48
N LEU A 25 -11.11 3.23 -8.79
CA LEU A 25 -11.09 2.94 -7.36
C LEU A 25 -11.41 4.19 -6.53
N ASP A 26 -11.77 3.99 -5.27
CA ASP A 26 -12.05 5.09 -4.33
C ASP A 26 -10.79 5.93 -4.09
N LEU A 27 -10.72 7.09 -4.73
CA LEU A 27 -9.57 8.00 -4.64
C LEU A 27 -9.44 8.67 -3.26
N THR A 28 -10.53 8.77 -2.49
CA THR A 28 -10.47 9.24 -1.11
C THR A 28 -9.63 8.27 -0.28
N LYS A 29 -9.90 6.97 -0.42
CA LYS A 29 -9.11 5.93 0.25
C LYS A 29 -7.68 5.88 -0.27
N ALA A 30 -7.47 5.84 -1.59
CA ALA A 30 -6.14 5.81 -2.19
C ALA A 30 -5.26 6.96 -1.67
N ARG A 31 -5.84 8.16 -1.57
CA ARG A 31 -5.17 9.35 -1.08
C ARG A 31 -4.75 9.26 0.38
N GLU A 32 -5.53 8.57 1.20
CA GLU A 32 -5.33 8.42 2.64
C GLU A 32 -4.37 7.27 3.02
N VAL A 33 -3.96 6.42 2.07
CA VAL A 33 -3.07 5.28 2.35
C VAL A 33 -1.79 5.68 3.10
N PRO A 34 -1.09 6.79 2.78
CA PRO A 34 0.14 7.13 3.51
C PRO A 34 -0.04 7.43 5.00
N ARG A 35 -1.27 7.72 5.43
CA ARG A 35 -1.61 7.96 6.85
C ARG A 35 -2.79 7.11 7.32
N TRP A 36 -2.94 5.93 6.80
CA TRP A 36 -4.12 5.09 7.01
C TRP A 36 -4.49 4.84 8.48
N ARG A 37 -3.50 4.80 9.38
CA ARG A 37 -3.76 4.59 10.81
C ARG A 37 -4.54 5.72 11.47
N GLN A 38 -4.37 6.97 10.98
CA GLN A 38 -5.05 8.17 11.47
C GLN A 38 -6.31 8.51 10.68
N SER A 39 -6.60 7.74 9.63
CA SER A 39 -7.75 7.97 8.76
C SER A 39 -8.92 7.07 9.18
N ASP A 40 -10.13 7.57 9.06
CA ASP A 40 -11.38 6.87 9.37
C ASP A 40 -12.10 6.29 8.14
N VAL A 41 -11.52 6.48 6.94
CA VAL A 41 -12.14 6.06 5.67
C VAL A 41 -12.02 4.56 5.38
N PHE A 42 -11.15 3.85 6.10
CA PHE A 42 -10.90 2.43 5.87
C PHE A 42 -11.77 1.53 6.72
N THR A 43 -12.28 0.46 6.11
CA THR A 43 -12.98 -0.61 6.82
C THR A 43 -11.99 -1.40 7.70
N ARG A 44 -12.53 -2.21 8.61
CA ARG A 44 -11.69 -3.10 9.45
C ARG A 44 -10.82 -4.02 8.60
N LEU A 45 -11.38 -4.65 7.59
CA LEU A 45 -10.62 -5.54 6.70
C LEU A 45 -9.52 -4.80 5.95
N GLU A 46 -9.80 -3.61 5.42
CA GLU A 46 -8.80 -2.78 4.75
C GLU A 46 -7.65 -2.41 5.68
N ARG A 47 -7.95 -2.10 6.93
CA ARG A 47 -6.92 -1.81 7.94
C ARG A 47 -6.06 -3.04 8.25
N ASP A 48 -6.68 -4.22 8.39
CA ASP A 48 -5.96 -5.48 8.60
C ASP A 48 -5.04 -5.81 7.40
N VAL A 49 -5.50 -5.55 6.18
CA VAL A 49 -4.68 -5.69 4.95
C VAL A 49 -3.50 -4.72 4.93
N LEU A 50 -3.73 -3.45 5.28
CA LEU A 50 -2.69 -2.43 5.30
C LEU A 50 -1.63 -2.75 6.38
N GLU A 51 -2.06 -3.17 7.57
CA GLU A 51 -1.18 -3.60 8.65
C GLU A 51 -0.31 -4.80 8.23
N TYR A 52 -0.94 -5.80 7.63
CA TYR A 52 -0.25 -6.98 7.11
C TYR A 52 0.78 -6.63 6.03
N ALA A 53 0.42 -5.76 5.10
CA ALA A 53 1.33 -5.30 4.05
C ALA A 53 2.56 -4.59 4.63
N GLU A 54 2.38 -3.74 5.63
CA GLU A 54 3.50 -3.08 6.32
C GLU A 54 4.36 -4.07 7.10
N ALA A 55 3.74 -5.00 7.84
CA ALA A 55 4.45 -6.04 8.59
C ALA A 55 5.31 -6.94 7.69
N MET A 56 4.82 -7.28 6.49
CA MET A 56 5.58 -8.01 5.48
C MET A 56 6.76 -7.20 4.90
N THR A 57 6.65 -5.87 4.92
CA THR A 57 7.63 -4.97 4.30
C THR A 57 8.81 -4.63 5.22
N LEU A 58 8.63 -4.76 6.52
CA LEU A 58 9.71 -4.57 7.49
C LEU A 58 10.79 -5.65 7.34
N THR A 59 12.00 -5.35 7.79
CA THR A 59 13.13 -6.30 7.77
C THR A 59 13.76 -6.38 9.17
N PRO A 60 13.64 -7.53 9.87
CA PRO A 60 12.87 -8.72 9.47
C PRO A 60 11.35 -8.45 9.47
N PRO A 61 10.56 -9.25 8.73
CA PRO A 61 9.10 -9.15 8.74
C PRO A 61 8.53 -9.36 10.13
N THR A 62 7.48 -8.62 10.47
CA THR A 62 6.83 -8.63 11.79
C THR A 62 5.41 -9.18 11.75
N VAL A 63 5.09 -10.00 10.76
CA VAL A 63 3.78 -10.67 10.67
C VAL A 63 3.59 -11.58 11.88
N THR A 64 2.44 -11.42 12.53
CA THR A 64 2.05 -12.26 13.68
C THR A 64 1.01 -13.31 13.28
N ASP A 65 0.86 -14.34 14.10
CA ASP A 65 -0.17 -15.37 13.91
C ASP A 65 -1.58 -14.75 13.96
N GLU A 66 -1.79 -13.74 14.79
CA GLU A 66 -3.07 -13.04 14.90
C GLU A 66 -3.42 -12.26 13.63
N MET A 67 -2.46 -11.61 13.00
CA MET A 67 -2.66 -10.93 11.72
C MET A 67 -3.10 -11.92 10.64
N SER A 68 -2.38 -13.03 10.53
CA SER A 68 -2.66 -14.09 9.57
C SER A 68 -4.03 -14.74 9.82
N ALA A 69 -4.37 -14.99 11.07
CA ALA A 69 -5.65 -15.61 11.45
C ALA A 69 -6.84 -14.69 11.09
N ARG A 70 -6.75 -13.39 11.37
CA ARG A 70 -7.82 -12.43 11.01
C ARG A 70 -8.05 -12.40 9.49
N LEU A 71 -6.98 -12.36 8.70
CA LEU A 71 -7.09 -12.33 7.25
C LEU A 71 -7.56 -13.67 6.67
N LEU A 72 -7.11 -14.79 7.25
CA LEU A 72 -7.57 -16.11 6.85
C LEU A 72 -9.09 -16.28 7.09
N ASP A 73 -9.57 -15.82 8.22
CA ASP A 73 -11.00 -15.85 8.57
C ASP A 73 -11.83 -14.97 7.62
N ALA A 74 -11.35 -13.77 7.32
CA ALA A 74 -12.07 -12.81 6.47
C ALA A 74 -12.02 -13.14 4.98
N LEU A 75 -10.92 -13.67 4.47
CA LEU A 75 -10.66 -13.82 3.04
C LEU A 75 -10.69 -15.28 2.56
N GLY A 76 -10.41 -16.22 3.45
CA GLY A 76 -10.12 -17.61 3.10
C GLY A 76 -8.69 -17.82 2.58
N PRO A 77 -8.27 -19.11 2.47
CA PRO A 77 -6.86 -19.42 2.20
C PRO A 77 -6.39 -18.98 0.80
N ALA A 78 -7.20 -19.14 -0.23
CA ALA A 78 -6.82 -18.78 -1.60
C ALA A 78 -6.56 -17.28 -1.74
N ALA A 79 -7.49 -16.44 -1.25
CA ALA A 79 -7.34 -14.99 -1.32
C ALA A 79 -6.20 -14.48 -0.43
N LEU A 80 -5.93 -15.12 0.71
CA LEU A 80 -4.79 -14.77 1.54
C LEU A 80 -3.46 -15.04 0.83
N VAL A 81 -3.35 -16.16 0.11
CA VAL A 81 -2.16 -16.49 -0.69
C VAL A 81 -1.96 -15.45 -1.81
N GLU A 82 -3.03 -15.10 -2.53
CA GLU A 82 -2.98 -14.05 -3.57
C GLU A 82 -2.55 -12.70 -3.01
N LEU A 83 -3.14 -12.28 -1.91
CA LEU A 83 -2.78 -11.04 -1.22
C LEU A 83 -1.30 -11.02 -0.83
N THR A 84 -0.84 -12.11 -0.23
CA THR A 84 0.57 -12.26 0.22
C THR A 84 1.52 -12.18 -0.98
N ALA A 85 1.21 -12.87 -2.06
CA ALA A 85 2.01 -12.83 -3.29
C ALA A 85 2.02 -11.43 -3.91
N PHE A 86 0.88 -10.73 -3.92
CA PHE A 86 0.79 -9.37 -4.44
C PHE A 86 1.61 -8.38 -3.61
N ILE A 87 1.58 -8.50 -2.28
CA ILE A 87 2.42 -7.69 -1.38
C ILE A 87 3.92 -7.97 -1.62
N ALA A 88 4.29 -9.23 -1.79
CA ALA A 88 5.66 -9.62 -2.11
C ALA A 88 6.12 -9.01 -3.45
N LEU A 89 5.25 -9.04 -4.47
CA LEU A 89 5.51 -8.40 -5.76
C LEU A 89 5.69 -6.87 -5.62
N ALA A 90 4.87 -6.23 -4.82
CA ALA A 90 5.00 -4.80 -4.51
C ALA A 90 6.34 -4.50 -3.82
N ASN A 91 6.80 -5.35 -2.90
CA ASN A 91 8.12 -5.24 -2.28
C ASN A 91 9.26 -5.39 -3.31
N PHE A 92 9.13 -6.37 -4.21
CA PHE A 92 10.08 -6.53 -5.31
C PHE A 92 10.19 -5.25 -6.15
N ALA A 93 9.06 -4.73 -6.61
CA ALA A 93 9.01 -3.55 -7.48
C ALA A 93 9.53 -2.28 -6.77
N THR A 94 9.05 -2.00 -5.57
CA THR A 94 9.43 -0.79 -4.83
C THR A 94 10.91 -0.78 -4.46
N ARG A 95 11.47 -1.91 -4.03
CA ARG A 95 12.89 -2.03 -3.69
C ARG A 95 13.78 -1.93 -4.92
N THR A 96 13.37 -2.51 -6.04
CA THR A 96 14.08 -2.39 -7.32
C THR A 96 14.12 -0.94 -7.80
N ASN A 97 12.97 -0.28 -7.82
CA ASN A 97 12.88 1.13 -8.26
C ASN A 97 13.69 2.05 -7.34
N THR A 98 13.62 1.85 -6.04
CA THR A 98 14.39 2.63 -5.07
C THR A 98 15.90 2.42 -5.24
N ALA A 99 16.34 1.17 -5.45
CA ALA A 99 17.74 0.85 -5.69
C ALA A 99 18.32 1.53 -6.94
N PHE A 100 17.51 1.69 -7.98
CA PHE A 100 17.89 2.38 -9.22
C PHE A 100 17.64 3.90 -9.18
N GLY A 101 17.16 4.45 -8.08
CA GLY A 101 16.89 5.88 -7.95
C GLY A 101 15.76 6.36 -8.88
N ILE A 102 14.79 5.49 -9.20
CA ILE A 102 13.64 5.85 -10.04
C ILE A 102 12.65 6.65 -9.18
N GLU A 103 12.38 7.88 -9.62
CA GLU A 103 11.50 8.82 -8.92
C GLU A 103 10.18 9.03 -9.66
N SER A 104 9.23 9.69 -8.96
CA SER A 104 7.93 10.06 -9.53
C SER A 104 8.07 10.75 -10.88
N GLN A 105 7.21 10.36 -11.81
CA GLN A 105 7.11 10.95 -13.16
C GLN A 105 5.93 11.93 -13.26
N GLY A 106 5.23 12.21 -12.16
CA GLY A 106 4.11 13.14 -12.13
C GLY A 106 2.82 12.66 -12.78
N PHE A 107 2.58 11.35 -12.84
CA PHE A 107 1.37 10.77 -13.45
C PHE A 107 0.09 11.28 -12.79
N ALA A 108 0.03 11.24 -11.47
CA ALA A 108 -1.15 11.71 -10.73
C ALA A 108 -1.40 13.20 -10.95
N THR A 109 -0.35 14.02 -10.93
CA THR A 109 -0.42 15.45 -11.19
C THR A 109 -0.91 15.75 -12.61
N ALA A 110 -0.41 15.02 -13.61
CA ALA A 110 -0.83 15.16 -14.99
C ALA A 110 -2.33 14.85 -15.20
N CYS A 111 -2.90 13.98 -14.36
CA CYS A 111 -4.33 13.68 -14.33
C CYS A 111 -5.15 14.65 -13.45
N GLY A 112 -4.53 15.68 -12.89
CA GLY A 112 -5.20 16.65 -12.01
C GLY A 112 -5.65 16.09 -10.66
N LEU A 113 -5.04 15.00 -10.20
CA LEU A 113 -5.38 14.39 -8.92
C LEU A 113 -4.89 15.26 -7.75
N LYS A 114 -5.69 15.29 -6.68
CA LYS A 114 -5.27 15.96 -5.45
C LYS A 114 -4.04 15.26 -4.86
N PRO A 115 -3.12 16.00 -4.23
CA PRO A 115 -1.95 15.38 -3.59
C PRO A 115 -2.33 14.27 -2.60
N LEU A 116 -1.46 13.27 -2.49
CA LEU A 116 -1.58 12.26 -1.42
C LEU A 116 -1.49 12.93 -0.05
N ALA A 117 -2.16 12.35 0.93
CA ALA A 117 -2.05 12.80 2.31
C ALA A 117 -0.60 12.63 2.80
N ALA A 118 -0.12 13.59 3.56
CA ALA A 118 1.21 13.49 4.15
C ALA A 118 1.27 12.32 5.15
N PRO A 119 2.38 11.56 5.19
CA PRO A 119 2.59 10.56 6.22
C PRO A 119 2.53 11.19 7.61
N SER A 120 2.05 10.42 8.58
CA SER A 120 2.04 10.89 9.96
C SER A 120 3.47 11.03 10.48
N THR A 121 3.80 12.21 10.98
CA THR A 121 5.03 12.43 11.73
C THR A 121 4.80 11.95 13.17
N THR A 122 5.20 10.73 13.46
CA THR A 122 5.29 10.22 14.84
C THR A 122 6.62 9.57 15.05
#